data_d73c3efc4986dea0dd853befaca26a0c
#
_entry.id   d73c3efc4986dea0dd853befaca26a0c
#
_cell.length_a   1.000
_cell.length_b   1.000
_cell.length_c   1.000
_cell.angle_alpha   90.00
_cell.angle_beta   90.00
_cell.angle_gamma   90.00
#
_symmetry.space_group_name_H-M   'P 1'
#
loop_
_entity.id
_entity.type
_entity.pdbx_description
1 polymer ?
#
loop_
_entity_poly.entity_id
_entity_poly.type
_entity_poly.pdbx_seq_one_letter_code
_entity_poly.pdbx_strand_id
1 'polypeptide(L)'
;MTTEIIKQIKETVLNNLPKEARITNVEVEGPEVAIYTQNPKAFFENENLIAKVAFELKKRVNLRTDKSLLLEQDKAEKKIKEIVPIEADIKSIAFNPAFSEVVIESIKPGLVIGKGGETSKRIIIETGWVPSIIRAPTSPSEILAGIRHHLNKYSAERKKILQHTAEQIYKNPPSPNKWIRLTALGSFREVGRSCMMVETQDTRVLLDCGINPANPEEPFPYLDVLRFPIQEIDAIIISHAHLDHGGFLPYLFKLGYRGPVYCTLPTRDLMALLDFDFIDVFVKEGKEAPYSEADVKEMVKHCITREYREVTDIAPDMRLTFHNAAHILGSASVHLHIGEGAHNLVYSADLKYGFTRLFNNIDINYPRMETLILESTYAGKGDMPERQDSEERLVSIIRETVNQGGNVLIPVFAVGRAQEIMLVVEEFYRRGALEAKVFVDGMTKEASAIHTAYPEYLMKGVQRRVLQNDSPFTSELFQLANHKNRQEILDNGGAVILASSGMLTGGASVDYFYRMASNPKNCLLFVGYQAEGSMGKKIQAGVSSIPVVENGKTRSLEIKMRVETVEGFSGHSFRNELLAYLRNVKPRPKRILVNHGDSTVEFSKFIANRFRINTTAMRNLDAIRLR
;
A
#
# COMPACT_ATOMS: atom_id res chain seq x y z
N MET A 1 -1.76 27.93 -19.53
CA MET A 1 -1.64 29.33 -18.96
C MET A 1 -1.46 29.22 -17.47
N THR A 2 -0.49 29.89 -16.87
CA THR A 2 -0.29 29.88 -15.41
C THR A 2 -1.49 30.54 -14.71
N THR A 3 -2.14 29.83 -13.78
CA THR A 3 -3.29 30.35 -13.05
C THR A 3 -2.89 31.48 -12.10
N GLU A 4 -3.85 32.35 -11.73
CA GLU A 4 -3.59 33.46 -10.81
C GLU A 4 -3.08 32.97 -9.44
N ILE A 5 -3.62 31.82 -8.96
CA ILE A 5 -3.18 31.21 -7.70
C ILE A 5 -1.71 30.78 -7.79
N ILE A 6 -1.29 30.17 -8.91
CA ILE A 6 0.11 29.77 -9.11
C ILE A 6 1.04 30.97 -9.13
N LYS A 7 0.60 32.12 -9.72
CA LYS A 7 1.38 33.37 -9.69
C LYS A 7 1.55 33.86 -8.25
N GLN A 8 0.47 33.90 -7.48
CA GLN A 8 0.51 34.31 -6.07
C GLN A 8 1.43 33.43 -5.24
N ILE A 9 1.42 32.10 -5.48
CA ILE A 9 2.35 31.15 -4.83
C ILE A 9 3.81 31.57 -5.14
N LYS A 10 4.13 31.84 -6.42
CA LYS A 10 5.48 32.20 -6.84
C LYS A 10 5.91 33.56 -6.24
N GLU A 11 5.05 34.55 -6.22
CA GLU A 11 5.30 35.84 -5.60
C GLU A 11 5.52 35.73 -4.10
N THR A 12 4.72 34.90 -3.41
CA THR A 12 4.91 34.64 -1.97
C THR A 12 6.26 34.02 -1.69
N VAL A 13 6.74 33.08 -2.52
CA VAL A 13 8.09 32.49 -2.38
C VAL A 13 9.14 33.60 -2.52
N LEU A 14 9.09 34.37 -3.59
CA LEU A 14 10.10 35.39 -3.90
C LEU A 14 10.16 36.48 -2.83
N ASN A 15 9.01 36.90 -2.30
CA ASN A 15 8.94 37.92 -1.25
C ASN A 15 9.47 37.46 0.12
N ASN A 16 9.48 36.15 0.37
CA ASN A 16 9.94 35.59 1.63
C ASN A 16 11.40 35.11 1.62
N LEU A 17 12.06 35.19 0.47
CA LEU A 17 13.46 34.78 0.33
C LEU A 17 14.40 35.95 0.13
N PRO A 18 15.60 35.96 0.75
CA PRO A 18 16.57 37.06 0.56
C PRO A 18 17.21 36.97 -0.83
N LYS A 19 17.72 38.11 -1.33
CA LYS A 19 18.38 38.17 -2.64
C LYS A 19 19.61 37.27 -2.75
N GLU A 20 20.29 37.05 -1.65
CA GLU A 20 21.46 36.14 -1.52
C GLU A 20 21.11 34.68 -1.86
N ALA A 21 19.86 34.28 -1.74
CA ALA A 21 19.39 32.96 -2.14
C ALA A 21 19.45 32.72 -3.65
N ARG A 22 19.61 33.77 -4.49
CA ARG A 22 19.78 33.70 -5.96
C ARG A 22 18.79 32.74 -6.61
N ILE A 23 17.48 33.00 -6.39
CA ILE A 23 16.42 32.16 -6.95
C ILE A 23 16.34 32.41 -8.47
N THR A 24 16.43 31.31 -9.24
CA THR A 24 16.34 31.37 -10.71
C THR A 24 14.95 30.97 -11.22
N ASN A 25 14.26 30.09 -10.51
CA ASN A 25 12.92 29.66 -10.89
C ASN A 25 12.12 29.18 -9.67
N VAL A 26 10.80 29.27 -9.76
CA VAL A 26 9.84 28.66 -8.83
C VAL A 26 8.81 27.90 -9.65
N GLU A 27 8.68 26.61 -9.41
CA GLU A 27 7.72 25.74 -10.09
C GLU A 27 6.74 25.16 -9.09
N VAL A 28 5.51 24.92 -9.51
CA VAL A 28 4.52 24.16 -8.73
C VAL A 28 4.39 22.79 -9.38
N GLU A 29 4.70 21.74 -8.61
CA GLU A 29 4.77 20.36 -9.06
C GLU A 29 3.72 19.54 -8.32
N GLY A 30 2.51 19.40 -8.89
CA GLY A 30 1.37 18.85 -8.17
C GLY A 30 1.04 19.73 -6.95
N PRO A 31 0.93 19.15 -5.76
CA PRO A 31 0.67 19.90 -4.53
C PRO A 31 1.91 20.57 -3.91
N GLU A 32 3.10 20.41 -4.49
CA GLU A 32 4.38 20.86 -3.93
C GLU A 32 4.95 22.05 -4.68
N VAL A 33 5.85 22.78 -4.02
CA VAL A 33 6.57 23.92 -4.61
C VAL A 33 8.05 23.58 -4.70
N ALA A 34 8.64 23.70 -5.89
CA ALA A 34 10.06 23.54 -6.14
C ALA A 34 10.73 24.90 -6.33
N ILE A 35 11.79 25.16 -5.55
CA ILE A 35 12.58 26.41 -5.59
C ILE A 35 13.94 26.09 -6.18
N TYR A 36 14.28 26.69 -7.33
CA TYR A 36 15.57 26.54 -7.99
C TYR A 36 16.50 27.68 -7.58
N THR A 37 17.72 27.33 -7.14
CA THR A 37 18.71 28.32 -6.66
C THR A 37 20.09 28.11 -7.28
N GLN A 38 20.80 29.21 -7.50
CA GLN A 38 22.24 29.22 -7.78
C GLN A 38 23.10 29.33 -6.51
N ASN A 39 22.49 29.48 -5.33
CA ASN A 39 23.22 29.52 -4.07
C ASN A 39 22.59 28.62 -3.00
N PRO A 40 22.72 27.28 -3.10
CA PRO A 40 22.15 26.38 -2.11
C PRO A 40 22.75 26.58 -0.70
N LYS A 41 23.97 27.11 -0.58
CA LYS A 41 24.61 27.38 0.72
C LYS A 41 23.77 28.32 1.59
N ALA A 42 23.14 29.34 1.00
CA ALA A 42 22.30 30.29 1.73
C ALA A 42 21.17 29.62 2.50
N PHE A 43 20.65 28.49 2.00
CA PHE A 43 19.61 27.72 2.67
C PHE A 43 20.15 26.81 3.79
N PHE A 44 21.42 26.46 3.76
CA PHE A 44 22.06 25.63 4.80
C PHE A 44 22.61 26.49 5.95
N GLU A 45 23.02 27.70 5.66
CA GLU A 45 23.47 28.70 6.65
C GLU A 45 22.27 29.30 7.41
N ASN A 46 21.09 29.33 6.79
CA ASN A 46 19.85 29.77 7.41
C ASN A 46 18.75 28.70 7.23
N GLU A 47 18.74 27.70 8.09
CA GLU A 47 17.82 26.54 8.02
C GLU A 47 16.32 26.91 8.11
N ASN A 48 16.01 28.13 8.57
CA ASN A 48 14.63 28.60 8.70
C ASN A 48 14.02 29.09 7.38
N LEU A 49 14.78 29.31 6.31
CA LEU A 49 14.26 29.90 5.06
C LEU A 49 13.20 29.00 4.41
N ILE A 50 13.49 27.69 4.24
CA ILE A 50 12.52 26.74 3.67
C ILE A 50 11.33 26.59 4.60
N ALA A 51 11.56 26.46 5.90
CA ALA A 51 10.50 26.29 6.89
C ALA A 51 9.55 27.51 6.90
N LYS A 52 10.07 28.74 6.77
CA LYS A 52 9.29 29.96 6.67
C LYS A 52 8.39 29.96 5.45
N VAL A 53 8.96 29.66 4.27
CA VAL A 53 8.19 29.60 3.02
C VAL A 53 7.13 28.50 3.08
N ALA A 54 7.47 27.32 3.59
CA ALA A 54 6.53 26.20 3.75
C ALA A 54 5.39 26.56 4.70
N PHE A 55 5.67 27.27 5.80
CA PHE A 55 4.66 27.74 6.76
C PHE A 55 3.70 28.76 6.14
N GLU A 56 4.22 29.74 5.40
CA GLU A 56 3.39 30.75 4.72
C GLU A 56 2.50 30.14 3.65
N LEU A 57 3.06 29.25 2.84
CA LEU A 57 2.33 28.59 1.75
C LEU A 57 1.42 27.45 2.24
N LYS A 58 1.68 26.90 3.43
CA LYS A 58 1.10 25.64 3.92
C LYS A 58 1.27 24.49 2.92
N LYS A 59 2.43 24.42 2.29
CA LYS A 59 2.78 23.45 1.25
C LYS A 59 4.18 22.91 1.50
N ARG A 60 4.41 21.66 1.02
CA ARG A 60 5.77 21.11 0.98
C ARG A 60 6.62 21.91 -0.02
N VAL A 61 7.82 22.26 0.39
CA VAL A 61 8.76 23.03 -0.41
C VAL A 61 10.02 22.21 -0.64
N ASN A 62 10.37 21.99 -1.89
CA ASN A 62 11.56 21.26 -2.31
C ASN A 62 12.62 22.24 -2.81
N LEU A 63 13.82 22.19 -2.22
CA LEU A 63 14.97 22.92 -2.73
C LEU A 63 15.59 22.15 -3.89
N ARG A 64 15.84 22.85 -5.00
CA ARG A 64 16.55 22.32 -6.16
C ARG A 64 17.66 23.27 -6.56
N THR A 65 18.70 22.74 -7.16
CA THR A 65 19.77 23.57 -7.71
C THR A 65 19.47 23.94 -9.15
N ASP A 66 19.92 25.12 -9.56
CA ASP A 66 19.88 25.52 -10.95
C ASP A 66 20.75 24.59 -11.81
N LYS A 67 20.32 24.33 -13.04
CA LYS A 67 21.02 23.40 -13.95
C LYS A 67 22.46 23.81 -14.23
N SER A 68 22.79 25.11 -14.15
CA SER A 68 24.16 25.60 -14.34
C SER A 68 25.17 25.14 -13.27
N LEU A 69 24.68 24.67 -12.13
CA LEU A 69 25.51 24.15 -11.03
C LEU A 69 25.74 22.65 -11.10
N LEU A 70 24.99 21.92 -11.95
CA LEU A 70 25.07 20.47 -12.01
C LEU A 70 26.40 20.01 -12.60
N LEU A 71 27.17 19.28 -11.81
CA LEU A 71 28.37 18.60 -12.29
C LEU A 71 27.94 17.49 -13.27
N GLU A 72 28.79 17.21 -14.28
CA GLU A 72 28.58 16.08 -15.18
C GLU A 72 28.42 14.77 -14.41
N GLN A 73 27.50 13.90 -14.83
CA GLN A 73 27.05 12.75 -14.07
C GLN A 73 28.20 11.82 -13.63
N ASP A 74 29.11 11.49 -14.55
CA ASP A 74 30.26 10.61 -14.23
C ASP A 74 31.22 11.22 -13.19
N LYS A 75 31.40 12.54 -13.22
CA LYS A 75 32.19 13.27 -12.24
C LYS A 75 31.46 13.39 -10.91
N ALA A 76 30.15 13.61 -10.97
CA ALA A 76 29.30 13.70 -9.78
C ALA A 76 29.25 12.34 -9.06
N GLU A 77 29.11 11.22 -9.79
CA GLU A 77 29.11 9.88 -9.22
C GLU A 77 30.41 9.56 -8.46
N LYS A 78 31.56 9.86 -9.08
CA LYS A 78 32.87 9.70 -8.43
C LYS A 78 32.93 10.52 -7.13
N LYS A 79 32.50 11.79 -7.23
CA LYS A 79 32.51 12.70 -6.07
C LYS A 79 31.59 12.25 -4.95
N ILE A 80 30.40 11.75 -5.26
CA ILE A 80 29.46 11.19 -4.28
C ILE A 80 30.09 9.99 -3.56
N LYS A 81 30.75 9.09 -4.31
CA LYS A 81 31.46 7.93 -3.74
C LYS A 81 32.64 8.32 -2.83
N GLU A 82 33.29 9.47 -3.08
CA GLU A 82 34.33 10.02 -2.20
C GLU A 82 33.74 10.65 -0.92
N ILE A 83 32.56 11.28 -1.02
CA ILE A 83 31.91 11.98 0.10
C ILE A 83 31.22 11.01 1.05
N VAL A 84 30.55 9.98 0.50
CA VAL A 84 29.75 9.04 1.29
C VAL A 84 30.64 7.94 1.86
N PRO A 85 30.55 7.65 3.19
CA PRO A 85 31.29 6.56 3.79
C PRO A 85 30.99 5.20 3.12
N ILE A 86 32.02 4.36 2.95
CA ILE A 86 31.87 3.04 2.31
C ILE A 86 30.90 2.12 3.07
N GLU A 87 30.78 2.31 4.37
CA GLU A 87 29.86 1.56 5.25
C GLU A 87 28.38 1.86 4.97
N ALA A 88 28.10 2.93 4.21
CA ALA A 88 26.75 3.22 3.73
C ALA A 88 26.23 2.14 2.78
N ASP A 89 27.12 1.40 2.15
CA ASP A 89 26.82 0.31 1.20
C ASP A 89 25.85 0.78 0.11
N ILE A 90 26.32 1.69 -0.75
CA ILE A 90 25.56 2.21 -1.88
C ILE A 90 25.37 1.09 -2.90
N LYS A 91 24.11 0.81 -3.26
CA LYS A 91 23.73 -0.20 -4.26
C LYS A 91 23.58 0.39 -5.65
N SER A 92 23.05 1.61 -5.76
CA SER A 92 22.90 2.32 -7.03
C SER A 92 22.92 3.83 -6.85
N ILE A 93 23.38 4.52 -7.90
CA ILE A 93 23.31 5.98 -8.04
C ILE A 93 22.67 6.25 -9.40
N ALA A 94 21.56 6.98 -9.42
CA ALA A 94 20.84 7.31 -10.65
C ALA A 94 20.52 8.80 -10.70
N PHE A 95 20.88 9.47 -11.79
CA PHE A 95 20.67 10.91 -11.96
C PHE A 95 19.32 11.21 -12.59
N ASN A 96 18.67 12.25 -12.08
CA ASN A 96 17.39 12.74 -12.55
C ASN A 96 17.49 14.24 -12.91
N PRO A 97 17.93 14.57 -14.15
CA PRO A 97 18.15 15.95 -14.57
C PRO A 97 16.88 16.80 -14.60
N ALA A 98 15.70 16.17 -14.76
CA ALA A 98 14.42 16.88 -14.78
C ALA A 98 14.13 17.60 -13.45
N PHE A 99 14.63 17.03 -12.35
CA PHE A 99 14.43 17.52 -10.99
C PHE A 99 15.73 18.02 -10.32
N SER A 100 16.86 18.07 -11.03
CA SER A 100 18.19 18.34 -10.46
C SER A 100 18.54 17.40 -9.29
N GLU A 101 18.05 16.15 -9.32
CA GLU A 101 18.18 15.17 -8.25
C GLU A 101 19.12 14.04 -8.61
N VAL A 102 19.77 13.47 -7.61
CA VAL A 102 20.46 12.18 -7.68
C VAL A 102 19.84 11.21 -6.68
N VAL A 103 19.30 10.11 -7.19
CA VAL A 103 18.74 9.04 -6.36
C VAL A 103 19.88 8.13 -5.92
N ILE A 104 20.08 8.03 -4.60
CA ILE A 104 21.12 7.19 -3.99
C ILE A 104 20.43 6.07 -3.21
N GLU A 105 20.58 4.85 -3.69
CA GLU A 105 20.06 3.66 -3.03
C GLU A 105 21.13 3.02 -2.15
N SER A 106 20.84 2.87 -0.85
CA SER A 106 21.81 2.44 0.15
C SER A 106 21.16 1.51 1.18
N ILE A 107 21.95 0.55 1.70
CA ILE A 107 21.53 -0.30 2.83
C ILE A 107 21.43 0.53 4.13
N LYS A 108 22.33 1.52 4.29
CA LYS A 108 22.36 2.38 5.48
C LYS A 108 22.17 3.86 5.10
N PRO A 109 20.95 4.26 4.67
CA PRO A 109 20.66 5.60 4.18
C PRO A 109 21.02 6.72 5.18
N GLY A 110 20.99 6.43 6.48
CA GLY A 110 21.42 7.39 7.51
C GLY A 110 22.88 7.86 7.38
N LEU A 111 23.79 7.02 6.86
CA LEU A 111 25.17 7.40 6.60
C LEU A 111 25.30 8.28 5.35
N VAL A 112 24.42 8.11 4.37
CA VAL A 112 24.34 8.99 3.19
C VAL A 112 23.77 10.36 3.57
N ILE A 113 22.83 10.42 4.51
CA ILE A 113 22.30 11.67 5.05
C ILE A 113 23.37 12.39 5.87
N GLY A 114 24.07 11.66 6.74
CA GLY A 114 25.04 12.18 7.69
C GLY A 114 24.41 12.84 8.91
N LYS A 115 25.22 13.11 9.94
CA LYS A 115 24.74 13.77 11.17
C LYS A 115 24.27 15.20 10.87
N GLY A 116 23.00 15.49 11.18
CA GLY A 116 22.40 16.80 10.86
C GLY A 116 22.32 17.11 9.35
N GLY A 117 22.36 16.07 8.48
CA GLY A 117 22.31 16.24 7.03
C GLY A 117 23.63 16.70 6.39
N GLU A 118 24.76 16.63 7.11
CA GLU A 118 26.05 17.18 6.67
C GLU A 118 26.54 16.53 5.36
N THR A 119 26.45 15.20 5.25
CA THR A 119 26.88 14.50 4.03
C THR A 119 26.02 14.89 2.83
N SER A 120 24.71 14.98 3.02
CA SER A 120 23.78 15.43 1.97
C SER A 120 24.06 16.88 1.54
N LYS A 121 24.31 17.79 2.50
CA LYS A 121 24.68 19.19 2.22
C LYS A 121 25.99 19.26 1.41
N ARG A 122 26.99 18.43 1.75
CA ARG A 122 28.25 18.34 0.99
C ARG A 122 28.01 17.86 -0.44
N ILE A 123 27.19 16.84 -0.65
CA ILE A 123 26.84 16.35 -1.99
C ILE A 123 26.28 17.51 -2.83
N ILE A 124 25.32 18.29 -2.31
CA ILE A 124 24.73 19.42 -3.01
C ILE A 124 25.78 20.48 -3.35
N ILE A 125 26.63 20.85 -2.38
CA ILE A 125 27.62 21.91 -2.56
C ILE A 125 28.70 21.51 -3.57
N GLU A 126 29.16 20.26 -3.54
CA GLU A 126 30.29 19.80 -4.34
C GLU A 126 29.86 19.27 -5.72
N THR A 127 28.61 18.89 -5.92
CA THR A 127 28.12 18.31 -7.18
C THR A 127 26.98 19.08 -7.85
N GLY A 128 26.30 19.93 -7.11
CA GLY A 128 25.07 20.59 -7.55
C GLY A 128 23.83 19.68 -7.53
N TRP A 129 23.97 18.36 -7.39
CA TRP A 129 22.86 17.42 -7.38
C TRP A 129 22.21 17.29 -5.99
N VAL A 130 20.88 17.40 -5.92
CA VAL A 130 20.13 17.22 -4.68
C VAL A 130 19.91 15.72 -4.42
N PRO A 131 20.44 15.14 -3.32
CA PRO A 131 20.30 13.71 -3.08
C PRO A 131 18.87 13.35 -2.63
N SER A 132 18.24 12.41 -3.35
CA SER A 132 17.06 11.66 -2.94
C SER A 132 17.53 10.30 -2.44
N ILE A 133 17.51 10.12 -1.13
CA ILE A 133 18.13 8.96 -0.49
C ILE A 133 17.07 7.93 -0.16
N ILE A 134 17.20 6.73 -0.73
CA ILE A 134 16.27 5.63 -0.55
C ILE A 134 16.97 4.40 0.02
N ARG A 135 16.20 3.60 0.77
CA ARG A 135 16.71 2.34 1.32
C ARG A 135 16.69 1.24 0.25
N ALA A 136 17.79 0.51 0.14
CA ALA A 136 17.81 -0.76 -0.56
C ALA A 136 17.12 -1.85 0.28
N PRO A 137 16.33 -2.76 -0.32
CA PRO A 137 15.76 -3.88 0.39
C PRO A 137 16.86 -4.84 0.89
N THR A 138 16.59 -5.61 1.95
CA THR A 138 17.56 -6.57 2.52
C THR A 138 17.78 -7.80 1.62
N SER A 139 16.86 -8.08 0.71
CA SER A 139 16.99 -9.06 -0.36
C SER A 139 16.64 -8.42 -1.70
N PRO A 140 17.25 -8.87 -2.81
CA PRO A 140 16.94 -8.31 -4.14
C PRO A 140 15.46 -8.41 -4.47
N SER A 141 14.91 -7.36 -5.08
CA SER A 141 13.55 -7.30 -5.64
C SER A 141 13.61 -6.74 -7.06
N GLU A 142 13.23 -7.57 -8.02
CA GLU A 142 13.20 -7.19 -9.44
C GLU A 142 12.11 -6.16 -9.70
N ILE A 143 10.97 -6.32 -9.06
CA ILE A 143 9.82 -5.40 -9.18
C ILE A 143 10.20 -4.01 -8.67
N LEU A 144 10.75 -3.92 -7.45
CA LEU A 144 11.15 -2.64 -6.88
C LEU A 144 12.23 -1.94 -7.71
N ALA A 145 13.24 -2.69 -8.17
CA ALA A 145 14.28 -2.17 -9.06
C ALA A 145 13.69 -1.69 -10.40
N GLY A 146 12.76 -2.46 -10.98
CA GLY A 146 12.05 -2.10 -12.21
C GLY A 146 11.24 -0.81 -12.08
N ILE A 147 10.48 -0.65 -10.99
CA ILE A 147 9.70 0.57 -10.69
C ILE A 147 10.63 1.79 -10.55
N ARG A 148 11.69 1.67 -9.77
CA ARG A 148 12.67 2.75 -9.55
C ARG A 148 13.36 3.17 -10.85
N HIS A 149 13.78 2.19 -11.65
CA HIS A 149 14.35 2.45 -12.98
C HIS A 149 13.34 3.15 -13.90
N HIS A 150 12.08 2.66 -13.94
CA HIS A 150 11.02 3.25 -14.77
C HIS A 150 10.75 4.71 -14.40
N LEU A 151 10.57 5.01 -13.12
CA LEU A 151 10.34 6.38 -12.64
C LEU A 151 11.49 7.32 -12.97
N ASN A 152 12.74 6.85 -12.85
CA ASN A 152 13.92 7.64 -13.21
C ASN A 152 14.00 7.88 -14.73
N LYS A 153 13.80 6.85 -15.53
CA LYS A 153 13.82 6.93 -17.01
C LYS A 153 12.80 7.92 -17.55
N TYR A 154 11.59 7.94 -17.00
CA TYR A 154 10.49 8.79 -17.44
C TYR A 154 10.28 10.05 -16.57
N SER A 155 11.33 10.49 -15.87
CA SER A 155 11.28 11.64 -14.96
C SER A 155 10.85 12.95 -15.63
N ALA A 156 11.26 13.20 -16.87
CA ALA A 156 10.85 14.37 -17.63
C ALA A 156 9.35 14.38 -17.97
N GLU A 157 8.79 13.21 -18.29
CA GLU A 157 7.34 13.06 -18.50
C GLU A 157 6.60 13.23 -17.17
N ARG A 158 7.11 12.61 -16.10
CA ARG A 158 6.56 12.75 -14.77
C ARG A 158 6.53 14.21 -14.30
N LYS A 159 7.57 14.99 -14.62
CA LYS A 159 7.57 16.43 -14.30
C LYS A 159 6.42 17.16 -15.00
N LYS A 160 6.15 16.85 -16.28
CA LYS A 160 5.00 17.42 -17.01
C LYS A 160 3.66 17.02 -16.39
N ILE A 161 3.52 15.75 -15.98
CA ILE A 161 2.34 15.26 -15.26
C ILE A 161 2.12 16.06 -13.98
N LEU A 162 3.17 16.28 -13.18
CA LEU A 162 3.09 17.05 -11.94
C LEU A 162 2.73 18.53 -12.21
N GLN A 163 3.30 19.15 -13.23
CA GLN A 163 2.96 20.52 -13.62
C GLN A 163 1.49 20.64 -14.06
N HIS A 164 1.02 19.70 -14.88
CA HIS A 164 -0.39 19.64 -15.27
C HIS A 164 -1.31 19.41 -14.05
N THR A 165 -0.95 18.51 -13.16
CA THR A 165 -1.68 18.29 -11.90
C THR A 165 -1.77 19.57 -11.07
N ALA A 166 -0.68 20.34 -10.96
CA ALA A 166 -0.70 21.64 -10.27
C ALA A 166 -1.68 22.62 -10.91
N GLU A 167 -1.73 22.69 -12.26
CA GLU A 167 -2.69 23.52 -12.97
C GLU A 167 -4.14 23.12 -12.68
N GLN A 168 -4.42 21.82 -12.51
CA GLN A 168 -5.76 21.34 -12.15
C GLN A 168 -6.11 21.63 -10.69
N ILE A 169 -5.19 21.42 -9.74
CA ILE A 169 -5.40 21.71 -8.31
C ILE A 169 -5.69 23.21 -8.11
N TYR A 170 -4.96 24.07 -8.83
CA TYR A 170 -5.01 25.53 -8.63
C TYR A 170 -5.69 26.27 -9.80
N LYS A 171 -6.60 25.57 -10.55
CA LYS A 171 -7.27 26.17 -11.73
C LYS A 171 -8.13 27.38 -11.41
N ASN A 172 -8.90 27.32 -10.32
CA ASN A 172 -9.81 28.37 -9.89
C ASN A 172 -9.89 28.43 -8.35
N PRO A 173 -10.25 29.58 -7.76
CA PRO A 173 -10.69 29.62 -6.37
C PRO A 173 -11.90 28.70 -6.19
N PRO A 174 -11.99 27.96 -5.07
CA PRO A 174 -13.12 27.06 -4.84
C PRO A 174 -14.43 27.83 -4.73
N SER A 175 -15.47 27.32 -5.38
CA SER A 175 -16.82 27.84 -5.23
C SER A 175 -17.35 27.55 -3.82
N PRO A 176 -18.23 28.39 -3.23
CA PRO A 176 -18.90 28.03 -2.00
C PRO A 176 -19.63 26.71 -2.15
N ASN A 177 -19.22 25.68 -1.41
CA ASN A 177 -19.78 24.33 -1.53
C ASN A 177 -21.25 24.31 -1.12
N LYS A 178 -22.13 24.11 -2.08
CA LYS A 178 -23.58 24.00 -1.88
C LYS A 178 -24.02 22.57 -1.54
N TRP A 179 -23.27 21.58 -2.02
CA TRP A 179 -23.57 20.17 -1.82
C TRP A 179 -22.30 19.32 -1.89
N ILE A 180 -22.34 18.18 -1.18
CA ILE A 180 -21.32 17.15 -1.22
C ILE A 180 -22.07 15.83 -1.37
N ARG A 181 -21.72 15.02 -2.36
CA ARG A 181 -22.35 13.75 -2.68
C ARG A 181 -21.32 12.61 -2.59
N LEU A 182 -21.72 11.51 -2.00
CA LEU A 182 -21.03 10.23 -2.08
C LEU A 182 -21.88 9.27 -2.91
N THR A 183 -21.29 8.64 -3.91
CA THR A 183 -21.91 7.58 -4.72
C THR A 183 -21.15 6.28 -4.50
N ALA A 184 -21.87 5.22 -4.15
CA ALA A 184 -21.34 3.87 -3.92
C ALA A 184 -21.20 3.14 -5.27
N LEU A 185 -19.98 2.92 -5.73
CA LEU A 185 -19.70 2.26 -7.02
C LEU A 185 -19.24 0.80 -6.85
N GLY A 186 -19.06 0.35 -5.61
CA GLY A 186 -18.65 -1.01 -5.25
C GLY A 186 -18.38 -1.15 -3.76
N SER A 187 -18.30 -2.39 -3.25
CA SER A 187 -18.01 -2.73 -1.85
C SER A 187 -19.10 -2.37 -0.82
N PHE A 188 -20.33 -2.09 -1.26
CA PHE A 188 -21.44 -1.87 -0.34
C PHE A 188 -22.34 -3.11 -0.29
N ARG A 189 -22.41 -3.73 0.90
CA ARG A 189 -23.04 -5.04 1.20
C ARG A 189 -22.35 -6.22 0.52
N GLU A 190 -21.09 -6.08 0.29
CA GLU A 190 -20.21 -7.13 -0.24
C GLU A 190 -18.76 -6.87 0.18
N VAL A 191 -17.88 -7.86 0.04
CA VAL A 191 -16.43 -7.73 0.13
C VAL A 191 -15.86 -7.71 -1.29
N GLY A 192 -14.94 -6.80 -1.57
CA GLY A 192 -14.28 -6.65 -2.86
C GLY A 192 -14.79 -5.48 -3.69
N ARG A 193 -14.13 -5.19 -4.81
CA ARG A 193 -14.33 -4.08 -5.76
C ARG A 193 -14.60 -2.72 -5.11
N SER A 194 -13.81 -2.36 -4.10
CA SER A 194 -13.97 -1.09 -3.38
C SER A 194 -13.83 0.09 -4.33
N CYS A 195 -14.89 0.90 -4.41
CA CYS A 195 -14.92 2.06 -5.27
C CYS A 195 -16.02 3.03 -4.83
N MET A 196 -15.69 4.30 -4.63
CA MET A 196 -16.62 5.34 -4.21
C MET A 196 -16.28 6.66 -4.89
N MET A 197 -17.30 7.37 -5.37
CA MET A 197 -17.14 8.72 -5.92
C MET A 197 -17.57 9.75 -4.88
N VAL A 198 -16.67 10.69 -4.57
CA VAL A 198 -16.97 11.89 -3.79
C VAL A 198 -16.99 13.07 -4.72
N GLU A 199 -18.11 13.79 -4.74
CA GLU A 199 -18.33 14.90 -5.66
C GLU A 199 -18.75 16.16 -4.91
N THR A 200 -18.23 17.28 -5.40
CA THR A 200 -18.72 18.62 -5.09
C THR A 200 -19.20 19.30 -6.38
N GLN A 201 -19.46 20.59 -6.32
CA GLN A 201 -19.76 21.37 -7.53
C GLN A 201 -18.54 21.47 -8.46
N ASP A 202 -17.32 21.48 -7.91
CA ASP A 202 -16.08 21.79 -8.63
C ASP A 202 -15.16 20.57 -8.82
N THR A 203 -15.40 19.47 -8.09
CA THR A 203 -14.43 18.39 -7.96
C THR A 203 -15.07 17.01 -7.93
N ARG A 204 -14.42 16.05 -8.56
CA ARG A 204 -14.75 14.60 -8.58
C ARG A 204 -13.54 13.79 -8.16
N VAL A 205 -13.64 13.09 -7.04
CA VAL A 205 -12.57 12.26 -6.50
C VAL A 205 -13.04 10.84 -6.31
N LEU A 206 -12.27 9.88 -6.80
CA LEU A 206 -12.52 8.46 -6.61
C LEU A 206 -11.74 7.94 -5.41
N LEU A 207 -12.41 7.27 -4.48
CA LEU A 207 -11.80 6.56 -3.36
C LEU A 207 -11.77 5.07 -3.67
N ASP A 208 -10.59 4.53 -3.82
CA ASP A 208 -10.28 3.19 -4.30
C ASP A 208 -10.83 2.89 -5.70
N CYS A 209 -10.30 1.86 -6.33
CA CYS A 209 -10.74 1.36 -7.63
C CYS A 209 -10.32 -0.11 -7.76
N GLY A 210 -11.02 -0.98 -7.04
CA GLY A 210 -10.67 -2.38 -6.90
C GLY A 210 -11.45 -3.32 -7.81
N ILE A 211 -11.08 -4.59 -7.75
CA ILE A 211 -11.79 -5.70 -8.37
C ILE A 211 -12.38 -6.62 -7.29
N ASN A 212 -13.34 -7.46 -7.67
CA ASN A 212 -13.81 -8.57 -6.83
C ASN A 212 -13.32 -9.91 -7.40
N PRO A 213 -12.17 -10.44 -6.94
CA PRO A 213 -11.62 -11.69 -7.47
C PRO A 213 -12.49 -12.92 -7.16
N ALA A 214 -13.38 -12.81 -6.17
CA ALA A 214 -14.28 -13.89 -5.77
C ALA A 214 -15.56 -13.95 -6.61
N ASN A 215 -15.89 -12.90 -7.36
CA ASN A 215 -17.03 -12.84 -8.27
C ASN A 215 -16.56 -12.62 -9.72
N PRO A 216 -16.20 -13.68 -10.45
CA PRO A 216 -15.70 -13.56 -11.82
C PRO A 216 -16.74 -13.11 -12.85
N GLU A 217 -18.04 -13.17 -12.53
CA GLU A 217 -19.13 -12.72 -13.41
C GLU A 217 -19.26 -11.19 -13.38
N GLU A 218 -19.07 -10.57 -12.22
CA GLU A 218 -19.13 -9.13 -12.02
C GLU A 218 -17.92 -8.63 -11.18
N PRO A 219 -16.71 -8.70 -11.72
CA PRO A 219 -15.52 -8.41 -10.92
C PRO A 219 -15.23 -6.90 -10.77
N PHE A 220 -15.83 -6.03 -11.59
CA PHE A 220 -15.46 -4.63 -11.71
C PHE A 220 -16.42 -3.69 -10.99
N PRO A 221 -15.95 -2.49 -10.57
CA PRO A 221 -16.83 -1.46 -10.03
C PRO A 221 -17.76 -0.89 -11.09
N TYR A 222 -18.91 -0.37 -10.68
CA TYR A 222 -19.98 0.13 -11.56
C TYR A 222 -19.65 1.55 -12.10
N LEU A 223 -18.59 1.68 -12.88
CA LEU A 223 -18.17 2.98 -13.46
C LEU A 223 -19.01 3.39 -14.68
N ASP A 224 -19.74 2.48 -15.29
CA ASP A 224 -20.64 2.70 -16.42
C ASP A 224 -21.85 3.60 -16.07
N VAL A 225 -22.15 3.76 -14.77
CA VAL A 225 -23.20 4.67 -14.31
C VAL A 225 -22.75 6.14 -14.24
N LEU A 226 -21.47 6.42 -14.39
CA LEU A 226 -20.94 7.77 -14.41
C LEU A 226 -21.46 8.51 -15.64
N ARG A 227 -22.00 9.72 -15.43
CA ARG A 227 -22.57 10.55 -16.49
C ARG A 227 -21.56 11.51 -17.15
N PHE A 228 -20.28 11.24 -16.96
CA PHE A 228 -19.16 12.02 -17.48
C PHE A 228 -17.99 11.08 -17.82
N PRO A 229 -17.10 11.50 -18.72
CA PRO A 229 -15.92 10.73 -19.07
C PRO A 229 -14.97 10.56 -17.89
N ILE A 230 -14.28 9.42 -17.79
CA ILE A 230 -13.31 9.14 -16.70
C ILE A 230 -12.16 10.15 -16.65
N GLN A 231 -11.87 10.83 -17.76
CA GLN A 231 -10.87 11.91 -17.85
C GLN A 231 -11.27 13.15 -17.04
N GLU A 232 -12.53 13.29 -16.65
CA GLU A 232 -13.02 14.38 -15.79
C GLU A 232 -12.93 14.06 -14.29
N ILE A 233 -12.37 12.89 -13.91
CA ILE A 233 -12.00 12.59 -12.52
C ILE A 233 -10.76 13.41 -12.17
N ASP A 234 -10.87 14.31 -11.20
CA ASP A 234 -9.78 15.21 -10.80
C ASP A 234 -8.66 14.47 -10.06
N ALA A 235 -8.99 13.44 -9.27
CA ALA A 235 -8.01 12.62 -8.56
C ALA A 235 -8.56 11.25 -8.20
N ILE A 236 -7.67 10.27 -8.10
CA ILE A 236 -7.95 8.94 -7.54
C ILE A 236 -7.09 8.76 -6.29
N ILE A 237 -7.66 8.23 -5.22
CA ILE A 237 -6.98 7.99 -3.96
C ILE A 237 -7.05 6.50 -3.67
N ILE A 238 -5.90 5.85 -3.52
CA ILE A 238 -5.82 4.42 -3.18
C ILE A 238 -5.37 4.28 -1.73
N SER A 239 -6.21 3.63 -0.96
CA SER A 239 -6.00 3.39 0.47
C SER A 239 -4.90 2.39 0.75
N HIS A 240 -4.87 1.30 -0.02
CA HIS A 240 -3.85 0.24 0.09
C HIS A 240 -3.81 -0.63 -1.17
N ALA A 241 -2.84 -1.54 -1.22
CA ALA A 241 -2.45 -2.21 -2.46
C ALA A 241 -3.26 -3.45 -2.83
N HIS A 242 -4.14 -3.99 -1.97
CA HIS A 242 -4.91 -5.19 -2.32
C HIS A 242 -5.72 -4.97 -3.59
N LEU A 243 -5.89 -6.04 -4.38
CA LEU A 243 -6.56 -5.98 -5.68
C LEU A 243 -8.02 -5.50 -5.59
N ASP A 244 -8.69 -5.77 -4.49
CA ASP A 244 -10.06 -5.31 -4.25
C ASP A 244 -10.16 -3.82 -3.86
N HIS A 245 -9.03 -3.11 -3.82
CA HIS A 245 -8.91 -1.65 -3.62
C HIS A 245 -8.17 -0.94 -4.75
N GLY A 246 -7.16 -1.56 -5.36
CA GLY A 246 -6.34 -0.96 -6.42
C GLY A 246 -6.37 -1.67 -7.77
N GLY A 247 -6.83 -2.94 -7.83
CA GLY A 247 -6.61 -3.83 -8.96
C GLY A 247 -7.37 -3.48 -10.26
N PHE A 248 -8.33 -2.54 -10.24
CA PHE A 248 -8.95 -2.03 -11.46
C PHE A 248 -8.32 -0.73 -11.96
N LEU A 249 -7.47 -0.11 -11.17
CA LEU A 249 -6.88 1.18 -11.50
C LEU A 249 -6.09 1.18 -12.83
N PRO A 250 -5.23 0.18 -13.17
CA PRO A 250 -4.54 0.17 -14.46
C PRO A 250 -5.49 0.16 -15.66
N TYR A 251 -6.70 -0.43 -15.51
CA TYR A 251 -7.70 -0.42 -16.57
C TYR A 251 -8.20 0.99 -16.88
N LEU A 252 -8.30 1.89 -15.88
CA LEU A 252 -8.65 3.29 -16.13
C LEU A 252 -7.58 4.00 -16.98
N PHE A 253 -6.30 3.65 -16.81
CA PHE A 253 -5.23 4.16 -17.66
C PHE A 253 -5.33 3.64 -19.09
N LYS A 254 -5.71 2.36 -19.29
CA LYS A 254 -6.04 1.80 -20.61
C LYS A 254 -7.20 2.56 -21.26
N LEU A 255 -8.20 2.98 -20.48
CA LEU A 255 -9.33 3.78 -20.95
C LEU A 255 -9.01 5.28 -21.11
N GLY A 256 -7.79 5.71 -20.85
CA GLY A 256 -7.32 7.09 -21.09
C GLY A 256 -7.38 8.04 -19.90
N TYR A 257 -7.53 7.56 -18.66
CA TYR A 257 -7.31 8.40 -17.48
C TYR A 257 -5.85 8.86 -17.45
N ARG A 258 -5.62 10.13 -17.15
CA ARG A 258 -4.27 10.76 -17.07
C ARG A 258 -4.14 11.72 -15.89
N GLY A 259 -5.07 11.66 -14.95
CA GLY A 259 -5.03 12.43 -13.70
C GLY A 259 -4.09 11.83 -12.65
N PRO A 260 -3.94 12.49 -11.49
CA PRO A 260 -3.10 12.03 -10.39
C PRO A 260 -3.72 10.86 -9.63
N VAL A 261 -2.85 9.96 -9.14
CA VAL A 261 -3.19 8.90 -8.18
C VAL A 261 -2.45 9.16 -6.88
N TYR A 262 -3.18 9.35 -5.79
CA TYR A 262 -2.59 9.56 -4.47
C TYR A 262 -2.59 8.25 -3.68
N CYS A 263 -1.44 7.88 -3.14
CA CYS A 263 -1.26 6.70 -2.29
C CYS A 263 -0.03 6.88 -1.39
N THR A 264 0.23 5.94 -0.49
CA THR A 264 1.52 5.90 0.22
C THR A 264 2.61 5.29 -0.68
N LEU A 265 3.86 5.56 -0.35
CA LEU A 265 5.00 5.04 -1.14
C LEU A 265 5.01 3.50 -1.21
N PRO A 266 4.84 2.75 -0.10
CA PRO A 266 4.75 1.30 -0.17
C PRO A 266 3.52 0.80 -0.95
N THR A 267 2.39 1.50 -0.86
CA THR A 267 1.17 1.13 -1.59
C THR A 267 1.40 1.17 -3.10
N ARG A 268 2.09 2.18 -3.64
CA ARG A 268 2.43 2.24 -5.06
C ARG A 268 3.22 1.00 -5.52
N ASP A 269 4.26 0.65 -4.77
CA ASP A 269 5.16 -0.42 -5.18
C ASP A 269 4.51 -1.81 -5.02
N LEU A 270 3.68 -1.98 -3.98
CA LEU A 270 2.90 -3.20 -3.78
C LEU A 270 1.75 -3.34 -4.79
N MET A 271 1.09 -2.24 -5.20
CA MET A 271 0.10 -2.28 -6.29
C MET A 271 0.75 -2.81 -7.57
N ALA A 272 1.89 -2.25 -7.95
CA ALA A 272 2.58 -2.71 -9.16
C ALA A 272 2.95 -4.20 -9.08
N LEU A 273 3.42 -4.69 -7.91
CA LEU A 273 3.68 -6.12 -7.69
C LEU A 273 2.41 -6.97 -7.93
N LEU A 274 1.30 -6.57 -7.31
CA LEU A 274 0.06 -7.34 -7.39
C LEU A 274 -0.60 -7.26 -8.77
N ASP A 275 -0.51 -6.12 -9.44
CA ASP A 275 -1.07 -5.93 -10.79
C ASP A 275 -0.28 -6.72 -11.85
N PHE A 276 1.06 -6.80 -11.72
CA PHE A 276 1.87 -7.65 -12.59
C PHE A 276 1.57 -9.14 -12.38
N ASP A 277 1.44 -9.58 -11.13
CA ASP A 277 1.06 -10.97 -10.85
C ASP A 277 -0.37 -11.29 -11.35
N PHE A 278 -1.29 -10.35 -11.23
CA PHE A 278 -2.64 -10.49 -11.76
C PHE A 278 -2.63 -10.72 -13.29
N ILE A 279 -1.83 -9.96 -14.04
CA ILE A 279 -1.63 -10.17 -15.47
C ILE A 279 -1.05 -11.56 -15.74
N ASP A 280 -0.02 -11.95 -14.98
CA ASP A 280 0.64 -13.25 -15.14
C ASP A 280 -0.30 -14.43 -14.87
N VAL A 281 -1.21 -14.31 -13.92
CA VAL A 281 -2.24 -15.35 -13.66
C VAL A 281 -3.13 -15.53 -14.87
N PHE A 282 -3.63 -14.46 -15.48
CA PHE A 282 -4.46 -14.53 -16.69
C PHE A 282 -3.71 -15.20 -17.85
N VAL A 283 -2.45 -14.81 -18.08
CA VAL A 283 -1.62 -15.39 -19.14
C VAL A 283 -1.41 -16.89 -18.92
N LYS A 284 -1.13 -17.31 -17.67
CA LYS A 284 -0.97 -18.74 -17.32
C LYS A 284 -2.26 -19.55 -17.49
N GLU A 285 -3.41 -18.92 -17.32
CA GLU A 285 -4.73 -19.53 -17.58
C GLU A 285 -5.13 -19.50 -19.07
N GLY A 286 -4.31 -18.94 -19.94
CA GLY A 286 -4.60 -18.77 -21.37
C GLY A 286 -5.70 -17.76 -21.66
N LYS A 287 -5.92 -16.81 -20.74
CA LYS A 287 -6.92 -15.75 -20.85
C LYS A 287 -6.25 -14.41 -21.14
N GLU A 288 -7.00 -13.48 -21.72
CA GLU A 288 -6.57 -12.10 -21.89
C GLU A 288 -6.83 -11.31 -20.60
N ALA A 289 -5.80 -10.65 -20.08
CA ALA A 289 -5.94 -9.77 -18.93
C ALA A 289 -6.68 -8.47 -19.32
N PRO A 290 -7.45 -7.84 -18.41
CA PRO A 290 -8.20 -6.63 -18.72
C PRO A 290 -7.28 -5.45 -19.09
N TYR A 291 -6.05 -5.43 -18.60
CA TYR A 291 -5.02 -4.42 -18.86
C TYR A 291 -3.64 -5.07 -19.04
N SER A 292 -2.70 -4.30 -19.54
CA SER A 292 -1.34 -4.73 -19.83
C SER A 292 -0.31 -4.18 -18.83
N GLU A 293 0.93 -4.73 -18.86
CA GLU A 293 2.05 -4.16 -18.11
C GLU A 293 2.33 -2.68 -18.45
N ALA A 294 2.06 -2.25 -19.70
CA ALA A 294 2.22 -0.87 -20.10
C ALA A 294 1.26 0.05 -19.32
N ASP A 295 0.02 -0.41 -19.09
CA ASP A 295 -0.98 0.34 -18.32
C ASP A 295 -0.59 0.44 -16.84
N VAL A 296 -0.02 -0.63 -16.25
CA VAL A 296 0.54 -0.59 -14.88
C VAL A 296 1.71 0.40 -14.80
N LYS A 297 2.62 0.38 -15.77
CA LYS A 297 3.75 1.31 -15.84
C LYS A 297 3.29 2.76 -16.02
N GLU A 298 2.22 2.99 -16.78
CA GLU A 298 1.61 4.32 -16.93
C GLU A 298 1.01 4.78 -15.60
N MET A 299 0.22 3.94 -14.92
CA MET A 299 -0.32 4.22 -13.59
C MET A 299 0.79 4.63 -12.60
N VAL A 300 1.90 3.89 -12.55
CA VAL A 300 3.04 4.19 -11.66
C VAL A 300 3.61 5.59 -11.89
N LYS A 301 3.69 6.06 -13.14
CA LYS A 301 4.13 7.43 -13.46
C LYS A 301 3.21 8.51 -12.87
N HIS A 302 1.92 8.24 -12.76
CA HIS A 302 0.90 9.15 -12.25
C HIS A 302 0.74 9.11 -10.71
N CYS A 303 1.36 8.15 -10.02
CA CYS A 303 1.31 8.07 -8.56
C CYS A 303 2.06 9.22 -7.90
N ILE A 304 1.35 9.99 -7.08
CA ILE A 304 1.88 11.03 -6.20
C ILE A 304 1.85 10.48 -4.77
N THR A 305 3.00 10.07 -4.27
CA THR A 305 3.09 9.41 -2.97
C THR A 305 3.11 10.40 -1.82
N ARG A 306 2.38 10.09 -0.72
CA ARG A 306 2.27 10.92 0.48
C ARG A 306 2.56 10.12 1.74
N GLU A 307 3.13 10.80 2.72
CA GLU A 307 3.37 10.22 4.04
C GLU A 307 2.12 10.32 4.92
N TYR A 308 2.07 9.53 5.98
CA TYR A 308 1.00 9.68 6.97
C TYR A 308 1.03 11.05 7.61
N ARG A 309 -0.16 11.61 7.86
CA ARG A 309 -0.40 12.89 8.52
C ARG A 309 0.08 14.13 7.72
N GLU A 310 0.47 13.95 6.48
CA GLU A 310 0.77 15.05 5.56
C GLU A 310 -0.51 15.55 4.92
N VAL A 311 -0.85 16.83 5.15
CA VAL A 311 -2.01 17.47 4.51
C VAL A 311 -1.62 17.91 3.10
N THR A 312 -2.38 17.48 2.10
CA THR A 312 -2.06 17.66 0.69
C THR A 312 -3.26 18.20 -0.07
N ASP A 313 -3.09 19.28 -0.82
CA ASP A 313 -4.10 19.75 -1.78
C ASP A 313 -4.20 18.76 -2.94
N ILE A 314 -5.40 18.30 -3.28
CA ILE A 314 -5.62 17.33 -4.36
C ILE A 314 -6.56 17.86 -5.45
N ALA A 315 -7.34 18.88 -5.13
CA ALA A 315 -8.27 19.57 -6.01
C ALA A 315 -8.58 20.96 -5.44
N PRO A 316 -9.26 21.86 -6.18
CA PRO A 316 -9.51 23.22 -5.73
C PRO A 316 -10.16 23.34 -4.35
N ASP A 317 -11.06 22.43 -4.00
CA ASP A 317 -11.84 22.44 -2.77
C ASP A 317 -11.64 21.18 -1.91
N MET A 318 -10.63 20.34 -2.20
CA MET A 318 -10.37 19.13 -1.42
C MET A 318 -8.90 19.00 -1.03
N ARG A 319 -8.70 18.58 0.23
CA ARG A 319 -7.39 18.19 0.76
C ARG A 319 -7.47 16.77 1.31
N LEU A 320 -6.36 16.06 1.14
CA LEU A 320 -6.15 14.69 1.58
C LEU A 320 -5.20 14.65 2.76
N THR A 321 -5.48 13.77 3.72
CA THR A 321 -4.51 13.33 4.73
C THR A 321 -4.62 11.82 4.88
N PHE A 322 -3.51 11.11 4.76
CA PHE A 322 -3.45 9.69 5.08
C PHE A 322 -3.16 9.46 6.55
N HIS A 323 -3.84 8.48 7.15
CA HIS A 323 -3.59 8.02 8.51
C HIS A 323 -3.34 6.51 8.49
N ASN A 324 -2.46 6.01 9.37
CA ASN A 324 -2.15 4.58 9.42
C ASN A 324 -3.41 3.75 9.71
N ALA A 325 -3.73 2.78 8.85
CA ALA A 325 -4.84 1.85 9.00
C ALA A 325 -4.43 0.50 9.62
N ALA A 326 -3.14 0.22 9.74
CA ALA A 326 -2.54 -0.98 10.33
C ALA A 326 -2.97 -2.32 9.68
N HIS A 327 -3.45 -2.31 8.44
CA HIS A 327 -3.96 -3.49 7.73
C HIS A 327 -2.85 -4.24 6.97
N ILE A 328 -2.17 -3.57 6.05
CA ILE A 328 -0.96 -4.02 5.34
C ILE A 328 0.06 -2.90 5.25
N LEU A 329 1.25 -3.17 4.73
CA LEU A 329 2.30 -2.17 4.57
C LEU A 329 1.81 -0.98 3.74
N GLY A 330 1.89 0.23 4.30
CA GLY A 330 1.45 1.46 3.66
C GLY A 330 -0.06 1.69 3.65
N SER A 331 -0.88 0.78 4.21
CA SER A 331 -2.33 0.96 4.26
C SER A 331 -2.74 2.21 5.02
N ALA A 332 -3.72 2.94 4.50
CA ALA A 332 -4.15 4.21 5.04
C ALA A 332 -5.66 4.36 5.14
N SER A 333 -6.12 4.89 6.25
CA SER A 333 -7.42 5.56 6.30
C SER A 333 -7.30 6.91 5.58
N VAL A 334 -8.29 7.22 4.75
CA VAL A 334 -8.31 8.41 3.91
C VAL A 334 -9.15 9.48 4.58
N HIS A 335 -8.53 10.61 4.94
CA HIS A 335 -9.23 11.76 5.49
C HIS A 335 -9.31 12.88 4.45
N LEU A 336 -10.53 13.16 3.99
CA LEU A 336 -10.83 14.26 3.07
C LEU A 336 -11.36 15.46 3.82
N HIS A 337 -10.69 16.60 3.64
CA HIS A 337 -11.14 17.93 4.04
C HIS A 337 -11.79 18.59 2.83
N ILE A 338 -13.10 18.78 2.87
CA ILE A 338 -13.88 19.25 1.73
C ILE A 338 -14.39 20.68 2.01
N GLY A 339 -14.13 21.58 1.05
CA GLY A 339 -14.70 22.92 1.00
C GLY A 339 -14.41 23.77 2.24
N GLU A 340 -13.20 24.26 2.45
CA GLU A 340 -12.79 25.17 3.54
C GLU A 340 -13.40 24.83 4.94
N GLY A 341 -13.53 23.53 5.24
CA GLY A 341 -14.14 23.04 6.46
C GLY A 341 -15.65 22.80 6.38
N ALA A 342 -16.23 22.76 5.20
CA ALA A 342 -17.64 22.44 5.00
C ALA A 342 -17.98 21.03 5.47
N HIS A 343 -17.09 20.06 5.23
CA HIS A 343 -17.25 18.67 5.66
C HIS A 343 -15.91 17.96 5.76
N ASN A 344 -15.80 17.00 6.69
CA ASN A 344 -14.66 16.11 6.80
C ASN A 344 -15.16 14.67 6.78
N LEU A 345 -14.69 13.95 5.77
CA LEU A 345 -14.99 12.55 5.53
C LEU A 345 -13.76 11.71 5.88
N VAL A 346 -13.92 10.71 6.74
CA VAL A 346 -12.91 9.68 6.96
C VAL A 346 -13.41 8.38 6.35
N TYR A 347 -12.66 7.83 5.44
CA TYR A 347 -12.82 6.48 4.93
C TYR A 347 -11.80 5.58 5.64
N SER A 348 -12.27 4.65 6.45
CA SER A 348 -11.38 3.76 7.21
C SER A 348 -10.50 2.92 6.30
N ALA A 349 -11.00 2.61 5.09
CA ALA A 349 -10.54 1.50 4.27
C ALA A 349 -10.52 0.21 5.10
N ASP A 350 -9.73 -0.78 4.72
CA ASP A 350 -9.50 -1.95 5.55
C ASP A 350 -8.62 -1.58 6.73
N LEU A 351 -9.05 -1.93 7.93
CA LEU A 351 -8.39 -1.49 9.15
C LEU A 351 -8.12 -2.64 10.13
N LYS A 352 -7.03 -2.49 10.90
CA LYS A 352 -6.78 -3.34 12.06
C LYS A 352 -6.67 -2.51 13.33
N TYR A 353 -7.69 -2.66 14.18
CA TYR A 353 -7.67 -2.14 15.55
C TYR A 353 -7.35 -3.28 16.50
N GLY A 354 -6.18 -3.24 17.10
CA GLY A 354 -5.70 -4.30 17.98
C GLY A 354 -4.23 -4.63 17.70
N PHE A 355 -3.74 -5.65 18.35
CA PHE A 355 -2.33 -6.03 18.25
C PHE A 355 -2.01 -6.73 16.93
N THR A 356 -0.93 -6.32 16.29
CA THR A 356 -0.22 -7.05 15.24
C THR A 356 1.27 -7.05 15.55
N ARG A 357 2.00 -8.06 15.09
CA ARG A 357 3.46 -8.07 15.20
C ARG A 357 4.12 -7.19 14.15
N LEU A 358 3.44 -6.97 13.05
CA LEU A 358 4.00 -6.35 11.84
C LEU A 358 3.85 -4.82 11.83
N PHE A 359 2.72 -4.28 12.33
CA PHE A 359 2.39 -2.85 12.23
C PHE A 359 2.15 -2.20 13.58
N ASN A 360 2.40 -0.88 13.66
CA ASN A 360 1.95 -0.07 14.78
C ASN A 360 0.42 0.04 14.76
N ASN A 361 -0.18 0.36 15.90
CA ASN A 361 -1.62 0.54 16.01
C ASN A 361 -2.14 1.59 15.01
N ILE A 362 -3.39 1.37 14.57
CA ILE A 362 -4.14 2.32 13.74
C ILE A 362 -4.21 3.71 14.38
N ASP A 363 -4.19 4.75 13.57
CA ASP A 363 -4.49 6.10 14.03
C ASP A 363 -5.99 6.24 14.38
N ILE A 364 -6.27 6.81 15.56
CA ILE A 364 -7.63 7.01 16.07
C ILE A 364 -7.96 8.49 16.31
N ASN A 365 -6.99 9.38 16.09
CA ASN A 365 -7.15 10.82 16.34
C ASN A 365 -7.13 11.57 15.01
N TYR A 366 -8.26 12.14 14.65
CA TYR A 366 -8.42 12.97 13.47
C TYR A 366 -8.67 14.42 13.89
N PRO A 367 -8.19 15.43 13.16
CA PRO A 367 -8.47 16.83 13.51
C PRO A 367 -9.97 17.15 13.55
N ARG A 368 -10.72 16.58 12.61
CA ARG A 368 -12.18 16.75 12.48
C ARG A 368 -12.77 15.60 11.66
N MET A 369 -14.00 15.17 12.00
CA MET A 369 -14.70 14.10 11.31
C MET A 369 -16.22 14.27 11.45
N GLU A 370 -16.92 14.51 10.36
CA GLU A 370 -18.37 14.52 10.31
C GLU A 370 -18.91 13.14 9.92
N THR A 371 -18.34 12.54 8.87
CA THR A 371 -18.77 11.21 8.40
C THR A 371 -17.59 10.24 8.46
N LEU A 372 -17.85 9.04 8.96
CA LEU A 372 -16.96 7.89 8.91
C LEU A 372 -17.57 6.85 7.97
N ILE A 373 -16.81 6.41 6.96
CA ILE A 373 -17.11 5.19 6.19
C ILE A 373 -16.28 4.08 6.84
N LEU A 374 -16.94 3.04 7.32
CA LEU A 374 -16.33 1.99 8.15
C LEU A 374 -16.46 0.63 7.50
N GLU A 375 -15.34 -0.06 7.33
CA GLU A 375 -15.33 -1.47 6.89
C GLU A 375 -16.04 -2.39 7.89
N SER A 376 -16.48 -3.54 7.42
CA SER A 376 -17.20 -4.51 8.23
C SER A 376 -16.98 -5.97 7.81
N THR A 377 -15.81 -6.27 7.26
CA THR A 377 -15.44 -7.59 6.71
C THR A 377 -15.70 -8.72 7.72
N TYR A 378 -15.35 -8.52 8.98
CA TYR A 378 -15.59 -9.49 10.06
C TYR A 378 -16.64 -9.05 11.10
N ALA A 379 -17.48 -8.09 10.76
CA ALA A 379 -18.54 -7.64 11.67
C ALA A 379 -19.59 -8.72 12.00
N GLY A 380 -19.77 -9.71 11.12
CA GLY A 380 -20.64 -10.88 11.35
C GLY A 380 -20.00 -12.01 12.16
N LYS A 381 -18.68 -11.96 12.40
CA LYS A 381 -17.96 -12.94 13.22
C LYS A 381 -18.01 -12.55 14.71
N GLY A 382 -17.76 -13.55 15.56
CA GLY A 382 -17.62 -13.36 17.00
C GLY A 382 -16.44 -12.49 17.42
N ASP A 383 -15.97 -12.69 18.63
CA ASP A 383 -14.81 -12.00 19.16
C ASP A 383 -13.52 -12.59 18.62
N MET A 384 -12.51 -11.74 18.44
CA MET A 384 -11.16 -12.20 18.05
C MET A 384 -10.57 -13.06 19.16
N PRO A 385 -10.04 -14.25 18.85
CA PRO A 385 -9.32 -15.07 19.82
C PRO A 385 -8.10 -14.32 20.39
N GLU A 386 -7.71 -14.71 21.60
CA GLU A 386 -6.48 -14.21 22.22
C GLU A 386 -5.27 -14.54 21.33
N ARG A 387 -4.45 -13.54 21.14
CA ARG A 387 -3.34 -13.63 20.18
C ARG A 387 -2.33 -14.70 20.56
N GLN A 388 -1.99 -14.79 21.83
CA GLN A 388 -1.02 -15.76 22.32
C GLN A 388 -1.51 -17.20 22.08
N ASP A 389 -2.78 -17.49 22.39
CA ASP A 389 -3.39 -18.81 22.18
C ASP A 389 -3.35 -19.21 20.70
N SER A 390 -3.62 -18.24 19.81
CA SER A 390 -3.56 -18.44 18.37
C SER A 390 -2.15 -18.77 17.88
N GLU A 391 -1.13 -18.09 18.38
CA GLU A 391 0.27 -18.34 18.04
C GLU A 391 0.75 -19.71 18.56
N GLU A 392 0.41 -20.05 19.80
CA GLU A 392 0.73 -21.36 20.39
C GLU A 392 0.03 -22.49 19.64
N ARG A 393 -1.24 -22.32 19.26
CA ARG A 393 -1.99 -23.28 18.46
C ARG A 393 -1.37 -23.49 17.08
N LEU A 394 -1.00 -22.40 16.39
CA LEU A 394 -0.31 -22.47 15.10
C LEU A 394 0.95 -23.34 15.21
N VAL A 395 1.81 -23.05 16.17
CA VAL A 395 3.09 -23.74 16.35
C VAL A 395 2.89 -25.19 16.83
N SER A 396 1.88 -25.47 17.65
CA SER A 396 1.53 -26.85 18.07
C SER A 396 1.15 -27.72 16.86
N ILE A 397 0.28 -27.21 15.96
CA ILE A 397 -0.11 -27.92 14.72
C ILE A 397 1.11 -28.19 13.84
N ILE A 398 2.00 -27.19 13.68
CA ILE A 398 3.24 -27.36 12.92
C ILE A 398 4.10 -28.46 13.52
N ARG A 399 4.40 -28.40 14.83
CA ARG A 399 5.24 -29.40 15.53
C ARG A 399 4.65 -30.79 15.44
N GLU A 400 3.35 -30.95 15.71
CA GLU A 400 2.66 -32.24 15.63
C GLU A 400 2.82 -32.87 14.24
N THR A 401 2.62 -32.09 13.19
CA THR A 401 2.71 -32.55 11.80
C THR A 401 4.14 -32.93 11.41
N VAL A 402 5.09 -32.02 11.69
CA VAL A 402 6.51 -32.21 11.35
C VAL A 402 7.11 -33.43 12.09
N ASN A 403 6.78 -33.60 13.37
CA ASN A 403 7.26 -34.73 14.17
C ASN A 403 6.74 -36.10 13.66
N GLN A 404 5.61 -36.10 12.94
CA GLN A 404 5.09 -37.32 12.27
C GLN A 404 5.67 -37.54 10.86
N GLY A 405 6.61 -36.68 10.45
CA GLY A 405 7.21 -36.69 9.11
C GLY A 405 6.29 -36.15 8.02
N GLY A 406 5.21 -35.45 8.39
CA GLY A 406 4.31 -34.76 7.45
C GLY A 406 4.78 -33.34 7.11
N ASN A 407 4.24 -32.78 6.04
CA ASN A 407 4.47 -31.40 5.62
C ASN A 407 3.26 -30.53 5.99
N VAL A 408 3.50 -29.26 6.30
CA VAL A 408 2.45 -28.26 6.58
C VAL A 408 2.40 -27.26 5.45
N LEU A 409 1.25 -27.13 4.78
CA LEU A 409 0.98 -26.04 3.85
C LEU A 409 0.18 -24.96 4.55
N ILE A 410 0.70 -23.74 4.55
CA ILE A 410 0.02 -22.55 5.05
C ILE A 410 -0.23 -21.60 3.87
N PRO A 411 -1.42 -21.62 3.26
CA PRO A 411 -1.80 -20.67 2.23
C PRO A 411 -1.87 -19.27 2.82
N VAL A 412 -1.12 -18.32 2.24
CA VAL A 412 -1.05 -16.95 2.75
C VAL A 412 -1.22 -15.93 1.64
N PHE A 413 -1.85 -14.80 1.96
CA PHE A 413 -1.74 -13.61 1.11
C PHE A 413 -0.30 -13.13 1.12
N ALA A 414 0.26 -12.88 -0.06
CA ALA A 414 1.68 -12.55 -0.22
C ALA A 414 2.06 -11.25 0.52
N VAL A 415 1.12 -10.31 0.64
CA VAL A 415 1.30 -9.01 1.30
C VAL A 415 0.59 -8.99 2.65
N GLY A 416 1.32 -8.68 3.70
CA GLY A 416 0.84 -8.52 5.07
C GLY A 416 0.72 -9.84 5.83
N ARG A 417 -0.13 -10.78 5.38
CA ARG A 417 -0.39 -12.03 6.11
C ARG A 417 0.84 -12.94 6.16
N ALA A 418 1.52 -13.12 5.04
CA ALA A 418 2.73 -13.92 5.00
C ALA A 418 3.79 -13.40 5.98
N GLN A 419 4.03 -12.09 5.99
CA GLN A 419 5.02 -11.47 6.86
C GLN A 419 4.64 -11.55 8.34
N GLU A 420 3.34 -11.46 8.67
CA GLU A 420 2.84 -11.65 10.03
C GLU A 420 3.12 -13.07 10.54
N ILE A 421 2.84 -14.11 9.71
CA ILE A 421 3.13 -15.51 10.05
C ILE A 421 4.65 -15.76 10.11
N MET A 422 5.43 -15.15 9.21
CA MET A 422 6.90 -15.25 9.27
C MET A 422 7.44 -14.75 10.61
N LEU A 423 6.93 -13.61 11.11
CA LEU A 423 7.34 -13.08 12.42
C LEU A 423 7.00 -14.04 13.57
N VAL A 424 5.84 -14.70 13.54
CA VAL A 424 5.45 -15.67 14.57
C VAL A 424 6.37 -16.88 14.52
N VAL A 425 6.53 -17.50 13.37
CA VAL A 425 7.33 -18.72 13.20
C VAL A 425 8.80 -18.44 13.55
N GLU A 426 9.34 -17.30 13.15
CA GLU A 426 10.72 -16.89 13.45
C GLU A 426 10.95 -16.64 14.94
N GLU A 427 9.99 -16.05 15.63
CA GLU A 427 10.06 -15.83 17.08
C GLU A 427 10.12 -17.16 17.85
N PHE A 428 9.27 -18.14 17.48
CA PHE A 428 9.31 -19.46 18.12
C PHE A 428 10.58 -20.25 17.78
N TYR A 429 11.10 -20.10 16.55
CA TYR A 429 12.40 -20.67 16.17
C TYR A 429 13.54 -20.10 17.03
N ARG A 430 13.62 -18.77 17.17
CA ARG A 430 14.66 -18.12 17.98
C ARG A 430 14.62 -18.50 19.47
N ARG A 431 13.43 -18.85 19.97
CA ARG A 431 13.26 -19.34 21.34
C ARG A 431 13.60 -20.84 21.50
N GLY A 432 13.98 -21.52 20.43
CA GLY A 432 14.16 -22.99 20.44
C GLY A 432 12.88 -23.77 20.63
N ALA A 433 11.72 -23.15 20.42
CA ALA A 433 10.40 -23.76 20.58
C ALA A 433 9.84 -24.36 19.27
N LEU A 434 10.53 -24.16 18.16
CA LEU A 434 10.19 -24.72 16.86
C LEU A 434 11.45 -25.15 16.12
N GLU A 435 11.52 -26.44 15.79
CA GLU A 435 12.53 -27.01 14.91
C GLU A 435 11.83 -27.51 13.64
N ALA A 436 11.93 -26.72 12.56
CA ALA A 436 11.33 -27.05 11.27
C ALA A 436 12.07 -26.31 10.14
N LYS A 437 12.05 -26.88 8.94
CA LYS A 437 12.49 -26.17 7.73
C LYS A 437 11.31 -25.39 7.17
N VAL A 438 11.46 -24.07 7.02
CA VAL A 438 10.38 -23.21 6.54
C VAL A 438 10.72 -22.71 5.14
N PHE A 439 9.84 -23.00 4.20
CA PHE A 439 9.98 -22.62 2.80
C PHE A 439 8.99 -21.52 2.45
N VAL A 440 9.47 -20.51 1.71
CA VAL A 440 8.67 -19.39 1.21
C VAL A 440 8.63 -19.46 -0.31
N ASP A 441 7.43 -19.50 -0.88
CA ASP A 441 7.23 -19.62 -2.33
C ASP A 441 6.24 -18.58 -2.87
N GLY A 442 6.34 -18.26 -4.17
CA GLY A 442 5.51 -17.28 -4.85
C GLY A 442 5.92 -15.83 -4.56
N MET A 443 4.96 -14.92 -4.68
CA MET A 443 5.16 -13.47 -4.49
C MET A 443 5.64 -13.06 -3.09
N THR A 444 5.53 -13.93 -2.10
CA THR A 444 5.89 -13.60 -0.70
C THR A 444 7.32 -13.10 -0.57
N LYS A 445 8.26 -13.60 -1.39
CA LYS A 445 9.66 -13.14 -1.43
C LYS A 445 9.74 -11.65 -1.83
N GLU A 446 9.13 -11.28 -2.95
CA GLU A 446 9.12 -9.90 -3.45
C GLU A 446 8.43 -8.96 -2.46
N ALA A 447 7.26 -9.36 -1.96
CA ALA A 447 6.55 -8.58 -0.95
C ALA A 447 7.39 -8.36 0.32
N SER A 448 8.09 -9.41 0.81
CA SER A 448 8.97 -9.28 1.99
C SER A 448 10.16 -8.35 1.74
N ALA A 449 10.74 -8.38 0.54
CA ALA A 449 11.79 -7.42 0.15
C ALA A 449 11.28 -5.98 0.20
N ILE A 450 10.07 -5.72 -0.35
CA ILE A 450 9.43 -4.40 -0.29
C ILE A 450 9.21 -3.95 1.17
N HIS A 451 8.78 -4.85 2.07
CA HIS A 451 8.64 -4.52 3.50
C HIS A 451 9.95 -4.01 4.11
N THR A 452 11.09 -4.56 3.73
CA THR A 452 12.39 -4.13 4.25
C THR A 452 12.91 -2.82 3.65
N ALA A 453 12.37 -2.42 2.50
CA ALA A 453 12.67 -1.13 1.90
C ALA A 453 11.96 0.05 2.62
N TYR A 454 10.89 -0.23 3.37
CA TYR A 454 10.04 0.77 4.05
C TYR A 454 9.87 0.47 5.56
N PRO A 455 10.97 0.34 6.33
CA PRO A 455 10.89 -0.05 7.73
C PRO A 455 10.15 0.97 8.61
N GLU A 456 10.03 2.23 8.20
CA GLU A 456 9.30 3.28 8.90
C GLU A 456 7.79 3.03 9.02
N TYR A 457 7.22 2.19 8.15
CA TYR A 457 5.83 1.76 8.20
C TYR A 457 5.61 0.53 9.10
N LEU A 458 6.69 -0.12 9.55
CA LEU A 458 6.63 -1.33 10.38
C LEU A 458 6.56 -1.00 11.87
N MET A 459 6.15 -1.99 12.66
CA MET A 459 6.23 -1.92 14.12
C MET A 459 7.67 -1.62 14.58
N LYS A 460 7.83 -0.77 15.60
CA LYS A 460 9.15 -0.30 16.08
C LYS A 460 10.16 -1.42 16.33
N GLY A 461 9.72 -2.57 16.83
CA GLY A 461 10.58 -3.74 17.06
C GLY A 461 11.15 -4.31 15.75
N VAL A 462 10.28 -4.51 14.76
CA VAL A 462 10.63 -5.01 13.42
C VAL A 462 11.47 -3.98 12.68
N GLN A 463 11.06 -2.70 12.72
CA GLN A 463 11.80 -1.59 12.15
C GLN A 463 13.25 -1.57 12.63
N ARG A 464 13.47 -1.66 13.96
CA ARG A 464 14.83 -1.66 14.55
C ARG A 464 15.66 -2.82 14.01
N ARG A 465 15.11 -4.02 13.95
CA ARG A 465 15.80 -5.20 13.42
C ARG A 465 16.22 -5.01 11.97
N VAL A 466 15.31 -4.54 11.12
CA VAL A 466 15.61 -4.25 9.70
C VAL A 466 16.71 -3.18 9.57
N LEU A 467 16.67 -2.13 10.40
CA LEU A 467 17.69 -1.08 10.40
C LEU A 467 19.05 -1.57 10.89
N GLN A 468 19.11 -2.61 11.73
CA GLN A 468 20.33 -3.24 12.24
C GLN A 468 20.86 -4.39 11.35
N ASN A 469 20.26 -4.61 10.16
CA ASN A 469 20.55 -5.72 9.25
C ASN A 469 20.31 -7.12 9.88
N ASP A 470 19.43 -7.22 10.88
CA ASP A 470 18.88 -8.46 11.45
C ASP A 470 17.40 -8.60 11.01
N SER A 471 17.16 -8.55 9.70
CA SER A 471 15.78 -8.60 9.20
C SER A 471 15.14 -9.96 9.51
N PRO A 472 13.97 -9.97 10.19
CA PRO A 472 13.27 -11.22 10.47
C PRO A 472 12.82 -11.97 9.21
N PHE A 473 12.69 -11.26 8.06
CA PHE A 473 12.26 -11.84 6.79
C PHE A 473 13.39 -12.50 6.00
N THR A 474 14.64 -12.27 6.41
CA THR A 474 15.84 -12.89 5.83
C THR A 474 16.58 -13.78 6.84
N SER A 475 15.89 -14.21 7.91
CA SER A 475 16.40 -15.17 8.87
C SER A 475 16.80 -16.48 8.16
N GLU A 476 17.84 -17.16 8.66
CA GLU A 476 18.31 -18.46 8.17
C GLU A 476 17.23 -19.57 8.19
N LEU A 477 16.19 -19.37 8.99
CA LEU A 477 15.01 -20.23 9.03
C LEU A 477 14.34 -20.34 7.66
N PHE A 478 14.29 -19.24 6.89
CA PHE A 478 13.51 -19.17 5.66
C PHE A 478 14.33 -19.56 4.45
N GLN A 479 13.92 -20.61 3.77
CA GLN A 479 14.48 -21.07 2.52
C GLN A 479 13.55 -20.70 1.36
N LEU A 480 14.11 -20.29 0.22
CA LEU A 480 13.33 -19.93 -0.95
C LEU A 480 13.01 -21.20 -1.75
N ALA A 481 11.73 -21.40 -2.02
CA ALA A 481 11.25 -22.43 -2.93
C ALA A 481 10.85 -21.85 -4.29
N ASN A 482 10.79 -22.72 -5.29
CA ASN A 482 10.33 -22.42 -6.64
C ASN A 482 9.81 -23.70 -7.31
N HIS A 483 9.19 -23.57 -8.48
CA HIS A 483 8.56 -24.68 -9.19
C HIS A 483 9.48 -25.90 -9.44
N LYS A 484 10.82 -25.74 -9.46
CA LYS A 484 11.79 -26.80 -9.75
C LYS A 484 12.06 -27.70 -8.55
N ASN A 485 12.05 -27.15 -7.32
CA ASN A 485 12.42 -27.87 -6.11
C ASN A 485 11.23 -28.25 -5.20
N ARG A 486 9.98 -27.91 -5.58
CA ARG A 486 8.77 -28.23 -4.78
C ARG A 486 8.66 -29.72 -4.43
N GLN A 487 8.86 -30.61 -5.41
CA GLN A 487 8.74 -32.05 -5.19
C GLN A 487 9.81 -32.56 -4.23
N GLU A 488 11.06 -32.16 -4.42
CA GLU A 488 12.17 -32.52 -3.51
C GLU A 488 11.91 -32.07 -2.07
N ILE A 489 11.37 -30.86 -1.89
CA ILE A 489 11.00 -30.34 -0.57
C ILE A 489 9.97 -31.26 0.11
N LEU A 490 8.95 -31.69 -0.63
CA LEU A 490 7.89 -32.55 -0.11
C LEU A 490 8.37 -33.96 0.18
N ASP A 491 9.23 -34.52 -0.65
CA ASP A 491 9.76 -35.88 -0.50
C ASP A 491 10.66 -36.03 0.73
N ASN A 492 11.36 -34.96 1.11
CA ASN A 492 12.17 -34.91 2.33
C ASN A 492 11.34 -34.93 3.61
N GLY A 493 10.07 -34.56 3.57
CA GLY A 493 9.16 -34.49 4.72
C GLY A 493 9.55 -33.44 5.77
N GLY A 494 8.63 -33.14 6.69
CA GLY A 494 8.88 -32.22 7.80
C GLY A 494 9.02 -30.74 7.38
N ALA A 495 8.53 -30.36 6.21
CA ALA A 495 8.58 -28.99 5.71
C ALA A 495 7.35 -28.19 6.13
N VAL A 496 7.57 -26.89 6.45
CA VAL A 496 6.53 -25.87 6.57
C VAL A 496 6.60 -24.98 5.34
N ILE A 497 5.51 -24.86 4.60
CA ILE A 497 5.45 -24.13 3.32
C ILE A 497 4.52 -22.94 3.47
N LEU A 498 5.06 -21.73 3.35
CA LEU A 498 4.31 -20.47 3.22
C LEU A 498 4.18 -20.13 1.73
N ALA A 499 2.99 -20.27 1.17
CA ALA A 499 2.79 -20.08 -0.28
C ALA A 499 1.55 -19.24 -0.60
N SER A 500 1.63 -18.38 -1.61
CA SER A 500 0.50 -17.66 -2.20
C SER A 500 -0.17 -18.50 -3.29
N SER A 501 -1.50 -18.43 -3.51
CA SER A 501 -2.47 -17.52 -2.92
C SER A 501 -3.04 -18.02 -1.59
N GLY A 502 -3.54 -17.09 -0.77
CA GLY A 502 -4.10 -17.42 0.56
C GLY A 502 -5.46 -18.13 0.53
N MET A 503 -6.19 -18.04 -0.58
CA MET A 503 -7.53 -18.66 -0.74
C MET A 503 -7.52 -19.90 -1.64
N LEU A 504 -6.34 -20.42 -2.00
CA LEU A 504 -6.17 -21.52 -2.95
C LEU A 504 -6.86 -21.24 -4.31
N THR A 505 -6.76 -20.02 -4.80
CA THR A 505 -7.35 -19.59 -6.08
C THR A 505 -6.38 -19.73 -7.25
N GLY A 506 -5.11 -19.99 -7.01
CA GLY A 506 -4.06 -20.13 -8.02
C GLY A 506 -2.66 -20.13 -7.40
N GLY A 507 -1.63 -20.17 -8.24
CA GLY A 507 -0.25 -20.01 -7.83
C GLY A 507 0.37 -21.20 -7.09
N ALA A 508 1.42 -20.92 -6.31
CA ALA A 508 2.22 -21.93 -5.64
C ALA A 508 1.42 -22.78 -4.64
N SER A 509 0.53 -22.14 -3.88
CA SER A 509 -0.24 -22.85 -2.83
C SER A 509 -1.14 -23.94 -3.41
N VAL A 510 -1.71 -23.72 -4.60
CA VAL A 510 -2.56 -24.72 -5.28
C VAL A 510 -1.72 -25.92 -5.77
N ASP A 511 -0.53 -25.65 -6.33
CA ASP A 511 0.37 -26.73 -6.78
C ASP A 511 0.84 -27.60 -5.59
N TYR A 512 1.24 -26.98 -4.47
CA TYR A 512 1.55 -27.70 -3.24
C TYR A 512 0.35 -28.51 -2.72
N PHE A 513 -0.83 -27.88 -2.70
CA PHE A 513 -2.04 -28.56 -2.25
C PHE A 513 -2.33 -29.82 -3.07
N TYR A 514 -2.25 -29.74 -4.41
CA TYR A 514 -2.48 -30.92 -5.27
C TYR A 514 -1.48 -32.06 -5.01
N ARG A 515 -0.23 -31.74 -4.71
CA ARG A 515 0.81 -32.74 -4.40
C ARG A 515 0.66 -33.33 -3.00
N MET A 516 0.10 -32.59 -2.06
CA MET A 516 0.04 -32.94 -0.65
C MET A 516 -1.29 -33.60 -0.23
N ALA A 517 -2.39 -33.32 -0.95
CA ALA A 517 -3.76 -33.59 -0.52
C ALA A 517 -4.02 -35.08 -0.15
N SER A 518 -3.46 -36.01 -0.89
CA SER A 518 -3.72 -37.46 -0.69
C SER A 518 -2.92 -38.10 0.43
N ASN A 519 -1.98 -37.37 1.05
CA ASN A 519 -1.16 -37.93 2.14
C ASN A 519 -1.73 -37.55 3.52
N PRO A 520 -2.22 -38.49 4.34
CA PRO A 520 -2.84 -38.20 5.64
C PRO A 520 -1.88 -37.66 6.70
N LYS A 521 -0.55 -37.75 6.50
CA LYS A 521 0.44 -37.16 7.40
C LYS A 521 0.56 -35.64 7.22
N ASN A 522 0.16 -35.11 6.06
CA ASN A 522 0.25 -33.69 5.76
C ASN A 522 -0.86 -32.89 6.45
N CYS A 523 -0.63 -31.59 6.58
CA CYS A 523 -1.60 -30.64 7.11
C CYS A 523 -1.75 -29.43 6.18
N LEU A 524 -3.00 -29.06 5.89
CA LEU A 524 -3.39 -27.78 5.32
C LEU A 524 -3.85 -26.88 6.46
N LEU A 525 -3.17 -25.77 6.69
CA LEU A 525 -3.41 -24.89 7.83
C LEU A 525 -3.81 -23.50 7.36
N PHE A 526 -5.10 -23.18 7.45
CA PHE A 526 -5.64 -21.87 7.12
C PHE A 526 -5.41 -20.88 8.27
N VAL A 527 -4.89 -19.69 7.95
CA VAL A 527 -4.62 -18.59 8.89
C VAL A 527 -5.27 -17.26 8.48
N GLY A 528 -6.00 -17.26 7.37
CA GLY A 528 -6.59 -16.07 6.76
C GLY A 528 -8.04 -16.26 6.31
N TYR A 529 -8.62 -15.18 5.81
CA TYR A 529 -9.96 -15.16 5.24
C TYR A 529 -10.06 -16.11 4.04
N GLN A 530 -11.20 -16.79 3.97
CA GLN A 530 -11.57 -17.62 2.82
C GLN A 530 -12.90 -17.09 2.27
N ALA A 531 -12.87 -16.51 1.06
CA ALA A 531 -14.05 -15.96 0.42
C ALA A 531 -15.04 -17.06 -0.01
N GLU A 532 -16.33 -16.76 0.06
CA GLU A 532 -17.36 -17.63 -0.47
C GLU A 532 -17.07 -17.98 -1.95
N GLY A 533 -17.29 -19.24 -2.31
CA GLY A 533 -16.99 -19.74 -3.65
C GLY A 533 -15.55 -20.19 -3.89
N SER A 534 -14.57 -19.73 -3.09
CA SER A 534 -13.16 -20.14 -3.23
C SER A 534 -12.95 -21.64 -2.91
N MET A 535 -11.90 -22.22 -3.50
CA MET A 535 -11.53 -23.61 -3.20
C MET A 535 -11.17 -23.77 -1.72
N GLY A 536 -10.45 -22.82 -1.15
CA GLY A 536 -10.09 -22.83 0.27
C GLY A 536 -11.34 -22.86 1.17
N LYS A 537 -12.39 -22.11 0.85
CA LYS A 537 -13.65 -22.13 1.61
C LYS A 537 -14.37 -23.47 1.53
N LYS A 538 -14.41 -24.07 0.34
CA LYS A 538 -15.02 -25.41 0.14
C LYS A 538 -14.29 -26.48 0.96
N ILE A 539 -12.95 -26.45 0.96
CA ILE A 539 -12.13 -27.41 1.73
C ILE A 539 -12.31 -27.17 3.24
N GLN A 540 -12.33 -25.92 3.68
CA GLN A 540 -12.58 -25.55 5.08
C GLN A 540 -13.97 -26.01 5.56
N ALA A 541 -14.95 -26.08 4.66
CA ALA A 541 -16.29 -26.60 4.92
C ALA A 541 -16.37 -28.13 4.90
N GLY A 542 -15.26 -28.87 4.69
CA GLY A 542 -15.22 -30.33 4.77
C GLY A 542 -15.39 -31.06 3.44
N VAL A 543 -15.18 -30.42 2.30
CA VAL A 543 -15.15 -31.12 1.00
C VAL A 543 -13.97 -32.09 1.00
N SER A 544 -14.28 -33.39 0.77
CA SER A 544 -13.31 -34.51 0.81
C SER A 544 -12.68 -34.84 -0.53
N SER A 545 -13.17 -34.29 -1.64
CA SER A 545 -12.58 -34.48 -2.97
C SER A 545 -12.88 -33.28 -3.88
N ILE A 546 -11.96 -32.99 -4.79
CA ILE A 546 -12.10 -31.94 -5.79
C ILE A 546 -11.77 -32.46 -7.19
N PRO A 547 -12.43 -31.95 -8.25
CA PRO A 547 -12.01 -32.25 -9.61
C PRO A 547 -10.73 -31.49 -9.96
N VAL A 548 -9.74 -32.21 -10.50
CA VAL A 548 -8.51 -31.63 -11.04
C VAL A 548 -8.32 -32.07 -12.48
N VAL A 549 -7.83 -31.17 -13.34
CA VAL A 549 -7.52 -31.48 -14.74
C VAL A 549 -6.04 -31.79 -14.84
N GLU A 550 -5.71 -33.01 -15.24
CA GLU A 550 -4.35 -33.46 -15.46
C GLU A 550 -4.24 -34.12 -16.85
N ASN A 551 -3.35 -33.61 -17.70
CA ASN A 551 -3.18 -34.07 -19.08
C ASN A 551 -4.49 -34.07 -19.89
N GLY A 552 -5.33 -33.06 -19.71
CA GLY A 552 -6.62 -32.91 -20.39
C GLY A 552 -7.74 -33.84 -19.90
N LYS A 553 -7.52 -34.61 -18.85
CA LYS A 553 -8.52 -35.49 -18.22
C LYS A 553 -8.87 -34.99 -16.82
N THR A 554 -10.17 -34.93 -16.53
CA THR A 554 -10.65 -34.62 -15.19
C THR A 554 -10.56 -35.89 -14.32
N ARG A 555 -9.87 -35.79 -13.17
CA ARG A 555 -9.86 -36.81 -12.13
C ARG A 555 -10.32 -36.22 -10.80
N SER A 556 -10.83 -37.07 -9.91
CA SER A 556 -11.12 -36.70 -8.53
C SER A 556 -9.85 -36.80 -7.70
N LEU A 557 -9.45 -35.72 -7.04
CA LEU A 557 -8.35 -35.71 -6.06
C LEU A 557 -8.97 -35.83 -4.65
N GLU A 558 -8.67 -36.93 -3.96
CA GLU A 558 -9.10 -37.13 -2.59
C GLU A 558 -8.24 -36.30 -1.62
N ILE A 559 -8.90 -35.67 -0.66
CA ILE A 559 -8.28 -34.88 0.41
C ILE A 559 -8.23 -35.74 1.65
N LYS A 560 -7.06 -36.34 1.91
CA LYS A 560 -6.77 -37.19 3.10
C LYS A 560 -5.94 -36.45 4.13
N MET A 561 -5.30 -35.37 3.74
CA MET A 561 -4.52 -34.53 4.65
C MET A 561 -5.41 -33.90 5.71
N ARG A 562 -4.85 -33.62 6.89
CA ARG A 562 -5.53 -32.88 7.96
C ARG A 562 -5.79 -31.44 7.49
N VAL A 563 -6.99 -30.92 7.73
CA VAL A 563 -7.35 -29.52 7.45
C VAL A 563 -7.63 -28.82 8.77
N GLU A 564 -6.88 -27.78 9.04
CA GLU A 564 -6.97 -27.01 10.27
C GLU A 564 -7.18 -25.52 9.95
N THR A 565 -7.78 -24.80 10.90
CA THR A 565 -7.92 -23.35 10.84
C THR A 565 -7.50 -22.76 12.17
N VAL A 566 -6.64 -21.74 12.11
CA VAL A 566 -6.27 -20.95 13.28
C VAL A 566 -6.64 -19.50 13.01
N GLU A 567 -7.64 -19.01 13.73
CA GLU A 567 -8.03 -17.61 13.73
C GLU A 567 -7.05 -16.78 14.59
N GLY A 568 -7.11 -15.45 14.53
CA GLY A 568 -6.26 -14.59 15.34
C GLY A 568 -5.15 -13.86 14.56
N PHE A 569 -5.02 -14.15 13.26
CA PHE A 569 -4.01 -13.53 12.39
C PHE A 569 -4.62 -12.57 11.36
N SER A 570 -5.92 -12.26 11.45
CA SER A 570 -6.58 -11.41 10.47
C SER A 570 -6.01 -10.00 10.43
N GLY A 571 -5.82 -9.47 9.22
CA GLY A 571 -5.51 -8.05 8.97
C GLY A 571 -6.72 -7.13 9.11
N HIS A 572 -7.93 -7.68 9.19
CA HIS A 572 -9.15 -6.94 9.48
C HIS A 572 -9.52 -7.03 10.96
N SER A 573 -10.27 -6.05 11.41
CA SER A 573 -10.81 -6.04 12.76
C SER A 573 -12.04 -6.93 12.89
N PHE A 574 -12.08 -7.73 13.93
CA PHE A 574 -13.28 -8.45 14.34
C PHE A 574 -14.30 -7.50 14.96
N ARG A 575 -15.53 -7.99 15.20
CA ARG A 575 -16.62 -7.18 15.71
C ARG A 575 -16.27 -6.45 17.00
N ASN A 576 -15.67 -7.13 17.99
CA ASN A 576 -15.24 -6.54 19.25
C ASN A 576 -14.19 -5.41 19.05
N GLU A 577 -13.25 -5.60 18.12
CA GLU A 577 -12.23 -4.62 17.78
C GLU A 577 -12.81 -3.40 17.05
N LEU A 578 -13.75 -3.60 16.08
CA LEU A 578 -14.47 -2.51 15.41
C LEU A 578 -15.26 -1.66 16.42
N LEU A 579 -15.92 -2.32 17.40
CA LEU A 579 -16.64 -1.62 18.45
C LEU A 579 -15.69 -0.88 19.42
N ALA A 580 -14.51 -1.43 19.67
CA ALA A 580 -13.48 -0.76 20.46
C ALA A 580 -12.90 0.45 19.70
N TYR A 581 -12.66 0.32 18.37
CA TYR A 581 -12.28 1.44 17.52
C TYR A 581 -13.31 2.58 17.61
N LEU A 582 -14.62 2.28 17.45
CA LEU A 582 -15.68 3.28 17.54
C LEU A 582 -15.82 3.96 18.90
N ARG A 583 -15.41 3.28 20.01
CA ARG A 583 -15.37 3.90 21.35
C ARG A 583 -14.22 4.89 21.49
N ASN A 584 -13.09 4.62 20.82
CA ASN A 584 -11.83 5.32 21.04
C ASN A 584 -11.50 6.36 19.96
N VAL A 585 -12.12 6.26 18.77
CA VAL A 585 -11.89 7.21 17.69
C VAL A 585 -12.33 8.62 18.05
N LYS A 586 -11.49 9.60 17.73
CA LYS A 586 -11.72 11.03 18.05
C LYS A 586 -11.49 11.91 16.82
N PRO A 587 -12.35 12.92 16.60
CA PRO A 587 -13.62 13.14 17.29
C PRO A 587 -14.64 12.06 16.93
N ARG A 588 -15.67 11.91 17.74
CA ARG A 588 -16.77 10.97 17.47
C ARG A 588 -17.51 11.38 16.19
N PRO A 589 -17.71 10.48 15.21
CA PRO A 589 -18.42 10.80 13.98
C PRO A 589 -19.89 11.15 14.23
N LYS A 590 -20.43 12.06 13.42
CA LYS A 590 -21.86 12.39 13.44
C LYS A 590 -22.68 11.40 12.63
N ARG A 591 -22.07 10.79 11.61
CA ARG A 591 -22.67 9.79 10.73
C ARG A 591 -21.65 8.66 10.46
N ILE A 592 -22.16 7.44 10.38
CA ILE A 592 -21.37 6.27 9.94
C ILE A 592 -22.04 5.64 8.74
N LEU A 593 -21.26 5.38 7.69
CA LEU A 593 -21.66 4.58 6.55
C LEU A 593 -20.88 3.26 6.63
N VAL A 594 -21.60 2.13 6.66
CA VAL A 594 -20.97 0.81 6.77
C VAL A 594 -20.82 0.23 5.39
N ASN A 595 -19.59 -0.20 5.05
CA ASN A 595 -19.25 -0.83 3.78
C ASN A 595 -18.36 -2.06 3.97
N HIS A 596 -17.90 -2.65 2.88
CA HIS A 596 -16.92 -3.73 2.80
C HIS A 596 -17.23 -4.89 3.77
N GLY A 597 -18.34 -5.60 3.52
CA GLY A 597 -18.74 -6.74 4.34
C GLY A 597 -20.14 -7.24 4.01
N ASP A 598 -20.40 -8.50 4.31
CA ASP A 598 -21.67 -9.17 4.03
C ASP A 598 -22.75 -8.84 5.09
N SER A 599 -22.34 -8.58 6.33
CA SER A 599 -23.24 -8.30 7.46
C SER A 599 -23.46 -6.80 7.72
N THR A 600 -23.28 -5.93 6.72
CA THR A 600 -23.33 -4.47 6.85
C THR A 600 -24.64 -3.96 7.44
N VAL A 601 -25.78 -4.56 7.06
CA VAL A 601 -27.12 -4.12 7.51
C VAL A 601 -27.34 -4.37 8.99
N GLU A 602 -27.02 -5.58 9.45
CA GLU A 602 -27.14 -5.94 10.87
C GLU A 602 -26.17 -5.12 11.72
N PHE A 603 -24.94 -5.01 11.25
CA PHE A 603 -23.90 -4.25 11.97
C PHE A 603 -24.23 -2.76 12.04
N SER A 604 -24.78 -2.16 10.98
CA SER A 604 -25.22 -0.77 10.99
C SER A 604 -26.33 -0.52 12.03
N LYS A 605 -27.33 -1.41 12.10
CA LYS A 605 -28.42 -1.35 13.12
C LYS A 605 -27.83 -1.49 14.52
N PHE A 606 -26.89 -2.41 14.71
CA PHE A 606 -26.23 -2.61 16.01
C PHE A 606 -25.47 -1.35 16.46
N ILE A 607 -24.68 -0.74 15.57
CA ILE A 607 -23.95 0.51 15.85
C ILE A 607 -24.92 1.64 16.20
N ALA A 608 -25.98 1.84 15.39
CA ALA A 608 -26.97 2.87 15.62
C ALA A 608 -27.61 2.77 17.02
N ASN A 609 -27.99 1.55 17.41
CA ASN A 609 -28.59 1.30 18.73
C ASN A 609 -27.59 1.46 19.88
N ARG A 610 -26.36 0.96 19.72
CA ARG A 610 -25.34 0.93 20.78
C ARG A 610 -24.71 2.29 21.03
N PHE A 611 -24.41 3.01 19.96
CA PHE A 611 -23.65 4.27 20.02
C PHE A 611 -24.52 5.52 19.86
N ARG A 612 -25.80 5.38 19.48
CA ARG A 612 -26.68 6.51 19.19
C ARG A 612 -26.10 7.45 18.13
N ILE A 613 -25.53 6.89 17.07
CA ILE A 613 -25.00 7.60 15.90
C ILE A 613 -25.87 7.26 14.70
N ASN A 614 -26.15 8.24 13.85
CA ASN A 614 -26.80 8.00 12.56
C ASN A 614 -25.93 7.06 11.72
N THR A 615 -26.37 5.82 11.51
CA THR A 615 -25.61 4.78 10.82
C THR A 615 -26.42 4.17 9.70
N THR A 616 -25.84 4.02 8.52
CA THR A 616 -26.51 3.54 7.31
C THR A 616 -25.63 2.48 6.63
N ALA A 617 -26.24 1.38 6.18
CA ALA A 617 -25.66 0.41 5.25
C ALA A 617 -26.23 0.68 3.83
N MET A 618 -25.49 1.45 3.04
CA MET A 618 -25.83 1.73 1.65
C MET A 618 -25.80 0.45 0.80
N ARG A 619 -26.35 0.51 -0.39
CA ARG A 619 -26.17 -0.49 -1.47
C ARG A 619 -25.23 0.05 -2.51
N ASN A 620 -24.66 -0.81 -3.33
CA ASN A 620 -24.05 -0.36 -4.58
C ASN A 620 -25.06 0.45 -5.38
N LEU A 621 -24.60 1.48 -6.05
CA LEU A 621 -25.35 2.47 -6.82
C LEU A 621 -26.20 3.46 -6.00
N ASP A 622 -26.28 3.32 -4.68
CA ASP A 622 -26.87 4.37 -3.85
C ASP A 622 -25.99 5.64 -3.87
N ALA A 623 -26.66 6.78 -3.89
CA ALA A 623 -26.02 8.08 -3.71
C ALA A 623 -26.59 8.79 -2.47
N ILE A 624 -25.72 9.35 -1.65
CA ILE A 624 -26.11 10.08 -0.45
C ILE A 624 -25.54 11.49 -0.44
N ARG A 625 -26.34 12.44 -0.04
CA ARG A 625 -25.89 13.81 0.22
C ARG A 625 -25.29 13.87 1.62
N LEU A 626 -24.02 14.28 1.70
CA LEU A 626 -23.30 14.46 2.96
C LEU A 626 -23.55 15.86 3.57
N ARG A 627 -23.76 16.84 2.67
CA ARG A 627 -24.12 18.21 3.00
C ARG A 627 -25.10 18.77 1.97
#